data_71f5b5db4f6087a46dce23e8b728f63d
#
_entry.id   71f5b5db4f6087a46dce23e8b728f63d
#
_cell.length_a   1.000
_cell.length_b   1.000
_cell.length_c   1.000
_cell.angle_alpha   90.00
_cell.angle_beta   90.00
_cell.angle_gamma   90.00
#
_symmetry.space_group_name_H-M   'P 1'
#
loop_
_entity.id
_entity.type
_entity.pdbx_description
1 polymer ?
#
loop_
_entity_poly.entity_id
_entity_poly.type
_entity_poly.pdbx_seq_one_letter_code
_entity_poly.pdbx_strand_id
1 'polypeptide(L)'
;NLNKNKKETIFNHDLKINSEKYLEVTNKLIPTGKIKKVKNTINDFNNFQNIGEKITIIKNKKIKRVSNTINQLGFDLTFCIKKNSKNYLASLKNKKTNIQLDFYSNLPGVQLYTSQGLRYKNKLAPYQGVCLETQHYPDAPNNKNFPSTLIKPNKLYKYFTKINIS
;
A
#
# COMPACT_ATOMS: atom_id res chain seq x y z
N ASN A 1 -10.61 -3.41 -6.86
CA ASN A 1 -11.91 -3.60 -6.22
C ASN A 1 -12.45 -4.99 -6.55
N LEU A 2 -12.69 -5.81 -5.53
CA LEU A 2 -13.18 -7.20 -5.64
C LEU A 2 -14.71 -7.30 -5.48
N ASN A 3 -15.44 -6.20 -5.34
CA ASN A 3 -16.89 -6.20 -5.31
C ASN A 3 -17.47 -6.58 -6.68
N LYS A 4 -18.65 -7.25 -6.69
CA LYS A 4 -19.42 -7.46 -7.92
C LYS A 4 -19.83 -6.12 -8.54
N ASN A 5 -20.37 -5.21 -7.71
CA ASN A 5 -20.65 -3.84 -8.13
C ASN A 5 -19.40 -2.96 -7.97
N LYS A 6 -18.83 -2.53 -9.09
CA LYS A 6 -17.60 -1.70 -9.11
C LYS A 6 -17.79 -0.27 -8.57
N LYS A 7 -19.04 0.19 -8.38
CA LYS A 7 -19.36 1.45 -7.73
C LYS A 7 -19.29 1.37 -6.19
N GLU A 8 -19.29 0.17 -5.61
CA GLU A 8 -19.10 0.01 -4.16
C GLU A 8 -17.67 0.38 -3.76
N THR A 9 -17.54 0.84 -2.51
CA THR A 9 -16.23 1.15 -1.92
C THR A 9 -15.48 -0.11 -1.52
N ILE A 10 -14.17 0.04 -1.28
CA ILE A 10 -13.29 -1.04 -0.78
C ILE A 10 -13.43 -1.28 0.73
N PHE A 11 -14.42 -0.69 1.40
CA PHE A 11 -14.54 -0.76 2.86
C PHE A 11 -14.85 -2.16 3.40
N ASN A 12 -15.33 -3.05 2.56
CA ASN A 12 -15.58 -4.46 2.86
C ASN A 12 -14.40 -5.40 2.50
N HIS A 13 -13.23 -4.83 2.17
CA HIS A 13 -12.03 -5.61 1.87
C HIS A 13 -11.14 -5.75 3.10
N ASP A 14 -10.57 -6.93 3.28
CA ASP A 14 -9.53 -7.20 4.26
C ASP A 14 -8.17 -7.25 3.57
N LEU A 15 -7.19 -6.57 4.15
CA LEU A 15 -5.82 -6.48 3.64
C LEU A 15 -4.83 -7.02 4.66
N LYS A 16 -3.85 -7.79 4.18
CA LYS A 16 -2.66 -8.20 4.92
C LYS A 16 -1.42 -7.80 4.13
N ILE A 17 -0.40 -7.23 4.78
CA ILE A 17 0.88 -6.86 4.17
C ILE A 17 2.01 -7.44 5.04
N ASN A 18 2.92 -8.19 4.42
CA ASN A 18 4.09 -8.77 5.08
C ASN A 18 5.17 -7.70 5.31
N SER A 19 4.90 -6.77 6.23
CA SER A 19 5.80 -5.66 6.53
C SER A 19 5.78 -5.25 7.99
N GLU A 20 6.97 -5.12 8.57
CA GLU A 20 7.16 -4.57 9.91
C GLU A 20 7.43 -3.06 9.91
N LYS A 21 7.64 -2.46 8.72
CA LYS A 21 8.10 -1.08 8.57
C LYS A 21 7.44 -0.39 7.38
N TYR A 22 7.39 0.93 7.44
CA TYR A 22 6.96 1.78 6.32
C TYR A 22 7.86 3.00 6.18
N LEU A 23 7.86 3.63 5.02
CA LEU A 23 8.61 4.87 4.79
C LEU A 23 7.83 6.06 5.35
N GLU A 24 8.51 6.88 6.17
CA GLU A 24 7.97 8.18 6.55
C GLU A 24 8.06 9.14 5.36
N VAL A 25 7.02 9.93 5.15
CA VAL A 25 6.97 10.92 4.07
C VAL A 25 6.62 12.30 4.62
N THR A 26 7.01 13.33 3.90
CA THR A 26 6.62 14.73 4.14
C THR A 26 5.13 14.96 3.82
N ASN A 27 4.63 16.18 4.08
CA ASN A 27 3.28 16.60 3.66
C ASN A 27 3.09 16.61 2.13
N LYS A 28 4.19 16.57 1.37
CA LYS A 28 4.18 16.47 -0.10
C LYS A 28 4.35 15.02 -0.61
N LEU A 29 4.22 14.03 0.28
CA LEU A 29 4.40 12.60 -0.02
C LEU A 29 5.84 12.22 -0.46
N ILE A 30 6.82 13.06 -0.18
CA ILE A 30 8.23 12.79 -0.46
C ILE A 30 8.82 12.04 0.74
N PRO A 31 9.53 10.91 0.55
CA PRO A 31 10.20 10.21 1.63
C PRO A 31 11.18 11.10 2.40
N THR A 32 11.18 10.99 3.72
CA THR A 32 12.11 11.73 4.60
C THR A 32 13.45 11.00 4.83
N GLY A 33 13.59 9.80 4.26
CA GLY A 33 14.69 8.89 4.56
C GLY A 33 14.47 8.05 5.83
N LYS A 34 13.48 8.38 6.66
CA LYS A 34 13.20 7.63 7.88
C LYS A 34 12.29 6.43 7.62
N ILE A 35 12.63 5.30 8.27
CA ILE A 35 11.87 4.06 8.23
C ILE A 35 11.24 3.84 9.59
N LYS A 36 9.90 3.78 9.65
CA LYS A 36 9.10 3.65 10.89
C LYS A 36 8.55 2.25 11.05
N LYS A 37 8.40 1.78 12.31
CA LYS A 37 7.72 0.51 12.61
C LYS A 37 6.21 0.63 12.45
N VAL A 38 5.56 -0.43 11.95
CA VAL A 38 4.09 -0.48 11.81
C VAL A 38 3.41 -0.89 13.12
N LYS A 39 4.07 -1.69 13.96
CA LYS A 39 3.51 -2.26 15.20
C LYS A 39 2.88 -1.17 16.09
N ASN A 40 1.67 -1.45 16.58
CA ASN A 40 0.89 -0.54 17.43
C ASN A 40 0.50 0.79 16.74
N THR A 41 0.50 0.83 15.41
CA THR A 41 0.04 1.98 14.63
C THR A 41 -1.13 1.60 13.73
N ILE A 42 -1.79 2.62 13.17
CA ILE A 42 -2.84 2.41 12.17
C ILE A 42 -2.31 1.71 10.90
N ASN A 43 -0.98 1.72 10.67
CA ASN A 43 -0.30 1.09 9.53
C ASN A 43 -0.03 -0.40 9.72
N ASP A 44 -0.41 -1.00 10.84
CA ASP A 44 -0.18 -2.42 11.06
C ASP A 44 -1.18 -3.27 10.29
N PHE A 45 -0.69 -3.92 9.22
CA PHE A 45 -1.41 -4.88 8.40
C PHE A 45 -0.75 -6.27 8.43
N ASN A 46 0.05 -6.60 9.46
CA ASN A 46 0.70 -7.91 9.56
C ASN A 46 -0.29 -9.08 9.63
N ASN A 47 -1.48 -8.83 10.15
CA ASN A 47 -2.63 -9.72 10.06
C ASN A 47 -3.69 -9.08 9.15
N PHE A 48 -4.67 -9.88 8.70
CA PHE A 48 -5.79 -9.33 7.95
C PHE A 48 -6.52 -8.27 8.77
N GLN A 49 -6.61 -7.08 8.21
CA GLN A 49 -7.28 -5.92 8.78
C GLN A 49 -8.30 -5.37 7.79
N ASN A 50 -9.48 -5.00 8.26
CA ASN A 50 -10.48 -4.40 7.41
C ASN A 50 -10.08 -2.96 7.02
N ILE A 51 -10.08 -2.69 5.71
CA ILE A 51 -9.67 -1.38 5.17
C ILE A 51 -10.65 -0.28 5.62
N GLY A 52 -11.94 -0.57 5.58
CA GLY A 52 -12.99 0.40 5.96
C GLY A 52 -12.92 0.80 7.42
N GLU A 53 -12.70 -0.15 8.33
CA GLU A 53 -12.52 0.12 9.77
C GLU A 53 -11.32 1.03 10.01
N LYS A 54 -10.17 0.72 9.39
CA LYS A 54 -8.97 1.56 9.53
C LYS A 54 -9.17 2.97 8.97
N ILE A 55 -9.84 3.12 7.83
CA ILE A 55 -10.17 4.44 7.27
C ILE A 55 -11.12 5.20 8.20
N THR A 56 -12.09 4.52 8.79
CA THR A 56 -13.01 5.12 9.77
C THR A 56 -12.26 5.61 11.01
N ILE A 57 -11.32 4.83 11.53
CA ILE A 57 -10.46 5.26 12.65
C ILE A 57 -9.65 6.50 12.28
N ILE A 58 -9.06 6.54 11.07
CA ILE A 58 -8.31 7.70 10.56
C ILE A 58 -9.22 8.96 10.54
N LYS A 59 -10.43 8.83 10.04
CA LYS A 59 -11.42 9.92 9.97
C LYS A 59 -11.82 10.42 11.34
N ASN A 60 -12.20 9.51 12.24
CA ASN A 60 -12.72 9.86 13.57
C ASN A 60 -11.66 10.48 14.48
N LYS A 61 -10.43 9.97 14.43
CA LYS A 61 -9.32 10.48 15.24
C LYS A 61 -8.68 11.73 14.64
N LYS A 62 -9.19 12.27 13.52
CA LYS A 62 -8.55 13.38 12.77
C LYS A 62 -7.05 13.18 12.64
N ILE A 63 -6.62 11.93 12.46
CA ILE A 63 -5.22 11.60 12.29
C ILE A 63 -4.79 12.29 11.00
N LYS A 64 -4.14 13.46 11.15
CA LYS A 64 -3.54 14.19 10.04
C LYS A 64 -2.48 13.29 9.43
N ARG A 65 -2.84 12.56 8.40
CA ARG A 65 -1.89 11.85 7.58
C ARG A 65 -1.63 12.65 6.34
N VAL A 66 -0.45 13.12 6.29
CA VAL A 66 0.47 13.27 5.19
C VAL A 66 -0.11 13.78 3.86
N SER A 67 -1.21 14.46 3.87
CA SER A 67 -1.61 15.27 2.74
C SER A 67 -2.37 16.46 3.30
N ASN A 68 -1.83 17.66 3.09
CA ASN A 68 -2.49 18.92 3.41
C ASN A 68 -3.78 19.16 2.59
N THR A 69 -4.19 18.23 1.76
CA THR A 69 -5.49 18.24 1.11
C THR A 69 -6.53 17.70 2.08
N ILE A 70 -7.21 18.63 2.70
CA ILE A 70 -8.16 18.54 3.83
C ILE A 70 -9.24 17.44 3.70
N ASN A 71 -9.38 16.75 2.55
CA ASN A 71 -10.45 15.79 2.27
C ASN A 71 -9.98 14.38 1.90
N GLN A 72 -8.71 14.02 2.11
CA GLN A 72 -8.20 12.72 1.64
C GLN A 72 -7.67 11.88 2.81
N LEU A 73 -8.58 11.33 3.59
CA LEU A 73 -8.26 10.47 4.72
C LEU A 73 -8.21 9.00 4.29
N GLY A 74 -7.02 8.49 4.04
CA GLY A 74 -6.77 7.11 3.61
C GLY A 74 -5.30 6.74 3.68
N PHE A 75 -4.93 5.65 3.03
CA PHE A 75 -3.54 5.22 2.94
C PHE A 75 -2.94 5.67 1.61
N ASP A 76 -1.73 6.20 1.67
CA ASP A 76 -0.88 6.52 0.53
C ASP A 76 0.57 6.48 1.02
N LEU A 77 1.12 5.27 1.14
CA LEU A 77 2.46 5.08 1.68
C LEU A 77 3.09 3.76 1.25
N THR A 78 4.44 3.74 1.22
CA THR A 78 5.23 2.57 0.89
C THR A 78 5.53 1.74 2.14
N PHE A 79 5.16 0.47 2.12
CA PHE A 79 5.56 -0.54 3.10
C PHE A 79 6.87 -1.20 2.69
N CYS A 80 7.79 -1.38 3.66
CA CYS A 80 9.04 -2.09 3.47
C CYS A 80 8.81 -3.58 3.64
N ILE A 81 8.88 -4.36 2.57
CA ILE A 81 8.54 -5.78 2.59
C ILE A 81 9.60 -6.59 3.34
N LYS A 82 9.16 -7.45 4.23
CA LYS A 82 10.01 -8.42 4.91
C LYS A 82 10.39 -9.53 3.93
N LYS A 83 11.69 -9.69 3.70
CA LYS A 83 12.19 -10.78 2.87
C LYS A 83 11.73 -12.14 3.40
N ASN A 84 11.26 -13.00 2.53
CA ASN A 84 10.90 -14.38 2.82
C ASN A 84 11.18 -15.26 1.60
N SER A 85 11.30 -16.57 1.81
CA SER A 85 11.68 -17.53 0.75
C SER A 85 10.67 -17.62 -0.40
N LYS A 86 9.40 -17.25 -0.16
CA LYS A 86 8.33 -17.30 -1.15
C LYS A 86 8.11 -15.99 -1.89
N ASN A 87 8.86 -14.92 -1.56
CA ASN A 87 8.63 -13.56 -2.06
C ASN A 87 7.19 -13.05 -1.88
N TYR A 88 6.50 -13.53 -0.84
CA TYR A 88 5.15 -13.11 -0.52
C TYR A 88 5.13 -11.68 0.01
N LEU A 89 4.24 -10.85 -0.54
CA LEU A 89 4.07 -9.45 -0.18
C LEU A 89 2.81 -9.17 0.62
N ALA A 90 1.66 -9.51 0.04
CA ALA A 90 0.37 -9.06 0.55
C ALA A 90 -0.76 -10.00 0.12
N SER A 91 -1.87 -9.94 0.83
CA SER A 91 -3.14 -10.55 0.41
C SER A 91 -4.26 -9.54 0.55
N LEU A 92 -5.12 -9.46 -0.45
CA LEU A 92 -6.36 -8.71 -0.45
C LEU A 92 -7.52 -9.66 -0.63
N LYS A 93 -8.53 -9.62 0.24
CA LYS A 93 -9.71 -10.46 0.10
C LYS A 93 -11.00 -9.69 0.32
N ASN A 94 -12.07 -10.21 -0.24
CA ASN A 94 -13.43 -9.72 -0.02
C ASN A 94 -14.34 -10.90 0.38
N LYS A 95 -14.83 -10.88 1.61
CA LYS A 95 -15.68 -11.93 2.17
C LYS A 95 -17.03 -12.11 1.43
N LYS A 96 -17.56 -11.04 0.84
CA LYS A 96 -18.84 -11.09 0.10
C LYS A 96 -18.73 -11.84 -1.23
N THR A 97 -17.60 -11.71 -1.91
CA THR A 97 -17.37 -12.33 -3.22
C THR A 97 -16.59 -13.62 -3.12
N ASN A 98 -16.02 -13.90 -1.95
CA ASN A 98 -15.10 -15.02 -1.69
C ASN A 98 -13.88 -15.01 -2.63
N ILE A 99 -13.44 -13.83 -3.08
CA ILE A 99 -12.26 -13.67 -3.93
C ILE A 99 -11.11 -13.21 -3.05
N GLN A 100 -9.96 -13.87 -3.20
CA GLN A 100 -8.69 -13.47 -2.62
C GLN A 100 -7.63 -13.29 -3.72
N LEU A 101 -6.80 -12.26 -3.56
CA LEU A 101 -5.60 -12.00 -4.37
C LEU A 101 -4.38 -12.10 -3.47
N ASP A 102 -3.43 -12.95 -3.82
CA ASP A 102 -2.14 -13.05 -3.15
C ASP A 102 -1.03 -12.52 -4.06
N PHE A 103 -0.27 -11.56 -3.55
CA PHE A 103 0.77 -10.83 -4.27
C PHE A 103 2.15 -11.33 -3.88
N TYR A 104 2.99 -11.54 -4.89
CA TYR A 104 4.39 -11.98 -4.76
C TYR A 104 5.28 -11.09 -5.62
N SER A 105 6.45 -10.68 -5.11
CA SER A 105 7.46 -9.97 -5.88
C SER A 105 8.83 -10.06 -5.20
N ASN A 106 9.89 -9.88 -5.96
CA ASN A 106 11.24 -9.72 -5.44
C ASN A 106 11.61 -8.24 -5.18
N LEU A 107 10.68 -7.31 -5.40
CA LEU A 107 10.87 -5.89 -5.09
C LEU A 107 10.76 -5.61 -3.58
N PRO A 108 11.50 -4.62 -3.05
CA PRO A 108 11.61 -4.40 -1.60
C PRO A 108 10.43 -3.67 -0.97
N GLY A 109 9.54 -3.08 -1.76
CA GLY A 109 8.43 -2.27 -1.28
C GLY A 109 7.11 -2.54 -1.98
N VAL A 110 6.03 -2.17 -1.29
CA VAL A 110 4.68 -2.07 -1.88
C VAL A 110 4.04 -0.76 -1.46
N GLN A 111 3.58 0.02 -2.43
CA GLN A 111 2.74 1.18 -2.18
C GLN A 111 1.30 0.72 -1.95
N LEU A 112 0.72 1.16 -0.85
CA LEU A 112 -0.71 1.05 -0.60
C LEU A 112 -1.36 2.40 -0.85
N TYR A 113 -2.27 2.47 -1.82
CA TYR A 113 -3.12 3.63 -2.05
C TYR A 113 -4.59 3.22 -2.04
N THR A 114 -5.40 3.88 -1.21
CA THR A 114 -6.83 3.55 -1.01
C THR A 114 -7.77 4.45 -1.80
N SER A 115 -7.29 5.03 -2.88
CA SER A 115 -8.03 5.87 -3.84
C SER A 115 -8.91 6.98 -3.21
N GLN A 116 -8.50 7.50 -2.04
CA GLN A 116 -9.23 8.56 -1.34
C GLN A 116 -9.31 9.87 -2.14
N GLY A 117 -8.38 10.09 -3.07
CA GLY A 117 -8.36 11.25 -3.97
C GLY A 117 -8.99 11.02 -5.34
N LEU A 118 -9.43 9.80 -5.61
CA LEU A 118 -9.92 9.44 -6.94
C LEU A 118 -11.25 10.13 -7.25
N ARG A 119 -11.27 10.91 -8.33
CA ARG A 119 -12.48 11.54 -8.85
C ARG A 119 -12.34 11.70 -10.37
N TYR A 120 -13.30 11.22 -11.11
CA TYR A 120 -13.30 11.39 -12.57
C TYR A 120 -14.72 11.50 -13.12
N LYS A 121 -15.12 12.70 -13.60
CA LYS A 121 -16.33 12.98 -14.37
C LYS A 121 -17.59 12.20 -13.90
N ASN A 122 -17.87 12.17 -12.60
CA ASN A 122 -18.97 11.41 -11.99
C ASN A 122 -18.94 9.88 -12.24
N LYS A 123 -17.88 9.36 -12.87
CA LYS A 123 -17.72 7.92 -13.13
C LYS A 123 -16.96 7.20 -12.01
N LEU A 124 -16.02 7.90 -11.37
CA LEU A 124 -15.21 7.36 -10.26
C LEU A 124 -15.33 8.25 -9.03
N ALA A 125 -15.47 7.61 -7.88
CA ALA A 125 -15.56 8.25 -6.57
C ALA A 125 -14.46 7.75 -5.61
N PRO A 126 -14.15 8.48 -4.55
CA PRO A 126 -13.18 8.06 -3.55
C PRO A 126 -13.47 6.67 -3.00
N TYR A 127 -12.41 5.93 -2.70
CA TYR A 127 -12.46 4.58 -2.11
C TYR A 127 -13.11 3.49 -2.98
N GLN A 128 -13.21 3.68 -4.28
CA GLN A 128 -13.69 2.65 -5.21
C GLN A 128 -12.60 1.69 -5.70
N GLY A 129 -11.37 1.90 -5.31
CA GLY A 129 -10.23 1.05 -5.65
C GLY A 129 -9.18 0.99 -4.56
N VAL A 130 -8.35 -0.02 -4.62
CA VAL A 130 -7.10 -0.12 -3.85
C VAL A 130 -5.98 -0.48 -4.81
N CYS A 131 -4.87 0.25 -4.71
CA CYS A 131 -3.64 -0.05 -5.43
C CYS A 131 -2.65 -0.73 -4.49
N LEU A 132 -2.02 -1.80 -4.96
CA LEU A 132 -0.89 -2.47 -4.34
C LEU A 132 0.22 -2.51 -5.39
N GLU A 133 1.12 -1.52 -5.33
CA GLU A 133 2.13 -1.28 -6.36
C GLU A 133 3.49 -1.78 -5.88
N THR A 134 3.97 -2.86 -6.47
CA THR A 134 5.28 -3.41 -6.15
C THR A 134 6.37 -2.53 -6.74
N GLN A 135 7.32 -2.07 -5.91
CA GLN A 135 8.31 -1.08 -6.35
C GLN A 135 9.58 -1.08 -5.50
N HIS A 136 10.60 -0.39 -5.98
CA HIS A 136 11.68 0.10 -5.14
C HIS A 136 11.17 1.21 -4.21
N TYR A 137 11.97 1.55 -3.19
CA TYR A 137 11.59 2.67 -2.34
C TYR A 137 11.62 3.97 -3.14
N PRO A 138 10.54 4.77 -3.12
CA PRO A 138 10.52 6.07 -3.77
C PRO A 138 11.67 6.94 -3.26
N ASP A 139 12.23 7.77 -4.14
CA ASP A 139 13.35 8.67 -3.84
C ASP A 139 14.62 7.97 -3.31
N ALA A 140 14.81 6.66 -3.65
CA ALA A 140 15.97 5.89 -3.21
C ALA A 140 17.32 6.50 -3.60
N PRO A 141 17.52 7.13 -4.78
CA PRO A 141 18.79 7.77 -5.13
C PRO A 141 19.23 8.85 -4.15
N ASN A 142 18.31 9.55 -3.50
CA ASN A 142 18.58 10.62 -2.55
C ASN A 142 18.70 10.14 -1.10
N ASN A 143 18.41 8.87 -0.83
CA ASN A 143 18.38 8.29 0.53
C ASN A 143 19.36 7.13 0.66
N LYS A 144 20.59 7.38 1.14
CA LYS A 144 21.69 6.39 1.24
C LYS A 144 21.34 5.13 2.04
N ASN A 145 20.39 5.20 2.95
CA ASN A 145 19.92 4.07 3.78
C ASN A 145 18.82 3.22 3.10
N PHE A 146 18.38 3.61 1.90
CA PHE A 146 17.45 2.82 1.10
C PHE A 146 18.22 1.83 0.21
N PRO A 147 17.58 0.71 -0.20
CA PRO A 147 18.16 -0.18 -1.19
C PRO A 147 18.49 0.58 -2.47
N SER A 148 19.72 0.42 -2.96
CA SER A 148 20.16 1.10 -4.18
C SER A 148 19.33 0.69 -5.40
N THR A 149 18.98 1.66 -6.22
CA THR A 149 18.33 1.48 -7.53
C THR A 149 19.31 1.65 -8.69
N LEU A 150 20.61 1.81 -8.39
CA LEU A 150 21.65 1.97 -9.39
C LEU A 150 21.82 0.67 -10.19
N ILE A 151 21.68 0.76 -11.50
CA ILE A 151 21.99 -0.31 -12.45
C ILE A 151 23.38 -0.04 -13.00
N LYS A 152 24.29 -1.02 -12.85
CA LYS A 152 25.67 -0.95 -13.38
C LYS A 152 25.75 -1.64 -14.73
N PRO A 153 26.67 -1.25 -15.62
CA PRO A 153 26.95 -1.98 -16.85
C PRO A 153 27.17 -3.47 -16.60
N ASN A 154 26.71 -4.33 -17.50
CA ASN A 154 26.83 -5.79 -17.42
C ASN A 154 26.12 -6.42 -16.20
N LYS A 155 25.21 -5.72 -15.54
CA LYS A 155 24.33 -6.26 -14.50
C LYS A 155 22.90 -6.38 -15.00
N LEU A 156 22.36 -7.59 -14.94
CA LEU A 156 20.98 -7.83 -15.31
C LEU A 156 20.05 -7.27 -14.24
N TYR A 157 19.13 -6.39 -14.62
CA TYR A 157 18.01 -5.96 -13.79
C TYR A 157 16.81 -6.87 -14.08
N LYS A 158 16.43 -7.68 -13.07
CA LYS A 158 15.33 -8.64 -13.20
C LYS A 158 14.39 -8.52 -12.00
N TYR A 159 13.15 -8.23 -12.26
CA TYR A 159 12.08 -8.23 -11.27
C TYR A 159 10.84 -8.97 -11.79
N PHE A 160 9.96 -9.35 -10.86
CA PHE A 160 8.66 -9.93 -11.18
C PHE A 160 7.61 -9.47 -10.18
N THR A 161 6.36 -9.47 -10.62
CA THR A 161 5.17 -9.42 -9.79
C THR A 161 4.25 -10.54 -10.25
N LYS A 162 3.82 -11.38 -9.31
CA LYS A 162 2.89 -12.49 -9.55
C LYS A 162 1.66 -12.29 -8.68
N ILE A 163 0.48 -12.50 -9.23
CA ILE A 163 -0.79 -12.44 -8.52
C ILE A 163 -1.46 -13.81 -8.68
N ASN A 164 -1.76 -14.44 -7.56
CA ASN A 164 -2.63 -15.63 -7.52
C ASN A 164 -4.04 -15.20 -7.15
N ILE A 165 -5.02 -15.78 -7.81
CA ILE A 165 -6.46 -15.55 -7.59
C ILE A 165 -7.08 -16.84 -7.08
N SER A 166 -7.79 -16.77 -5.98
CA SER A 166 -8.53 -17.89 -5.39
C SER A 166 -9.90 -17.45 -4.87
#